data_bb24c2e5736f9410e0738204bd8c29bb
#
_entry.id   bb24c2e5736f9410e0738204bd8c29bb
#
_cell.length_a   1.000
_cell.length_b   1.000
_cell.length_c   1.000
_cell.angle_alpha   90.00
_cell.angle_beta   90.00
_cell.angle_gamma   90.00
#
_symmetry.space_group_name_H-M   'P 1'
#
loop_
_entity.id
_entity.type
_entity.pdbx_description
1 polymer ?
#
loop_
_entity_poly.entity_id
_entity_poly.type
_entity_poly.pdbx_seq_one_letter_code
_entity_poly.pdbx_strand_id
1 'polypeptide(L)'
;MSLLELQEIGPITAIPAMDDDVRNEHVRRNMKAVYGRLRDNLPAHDRLASLVCFGPSLKYTYQHLKGDIFCVGAAHAFLLEHGIIPQASIDCDPRARVVEQLGKPHREVSYWLASCVNPAYVKLLDGYDVTLFHLHNGEASAEFIWEREPDAWLLNGGGSVGLRSISLLYAQGYRNFEIHGMDSSYAEDREYAGEHTGPEKKRILNVRCKDRWFQTNPQLIDYARQFIKDRPLLWPDAEIRLHGDGLLQEMCRA
;
A
#
# COMPACT_ATOMS: atom_id res chain seq x y z
N MET A 1 7.99 -25.26 -14.03
CA MET A 1 7.69 -23.82 -13.95
C MET A 1 8.09 -23.18 -15.27
N SER A 2 7.24 -22.36 -15.85
CA SER A 2 7.56 -21.65 -17.10
C SER A 2 8.59 -20.56 -16.82
N LEU A 3 9.66 -20.51 -17.62
CA LEU A 3 10.66 -19.44 -17.60
C LEU A 3 10.23 -18.41 -18.65
N LEU A 4 10.00 -17.17 -18.25
CA LEU A 4 9.50 -16.11 -19.13
C LEU A 4 10.41 -14.88 -19.04
N GLU A 5 10.62 -14.24 -20.19
CA GLU A 5 11.10 -12.85 -20.18
C GLU A 5 9.98 -11.93 -19.69
N LEU A 6 10.31 -10.91 -18.92
CA LEU A 6 9.30 -9.99 -18.36
C LEU A 6 8.45 -9.33 -19.46
N GLN A 7 9.04 -9.04 -20.60
CA GLN A 7 8.38 -8.45 -21.78
C GLN A 7 7.39 -9.40 -22.48
N GLU A 8 7.52 -10.72 -22.28
CA GLU A 8 6.61 -11.71 -22.87
C GLU A 8 5.29 -11.82 -22.10
N ILE A 9 5.25 -11.25 -20.90
CA ILE A 9 4.05 -11.27 -20.06
C ILE A 9 3.09 -10.18 -20.56
N GLY A 10 2.00 -10.61 -21.16
CA GLY A 10 0.94 -9.74 -21.68
C GLY A 10 0.24 -8.90 -20.59
N PRO A 11 -0.82 -8.18 -20.97
CA PRO A 11 -1.65 -7.42 -20.03
C PRO A 11 -2.21 -8.32 -18.92
N ILE A 12 -2.25 -7.79 -17.70
CA ILE A 12 -2.83 -8.47 -16.54
C ILE A 12 -4.12 -7.74 -16.18
N THR A 13 -5.22 -8.48 -16.18
CA THR A 13 -6.52 -7.93 -15.77
C THR A 13 -6.62 -7.97 -14.26
N ALA A 14 -6.76 -6.81 -13.64
CA ALA A 14 -7.04 -6.70 -12.21
C ALA A 14 -8.47 -7.20 -11.93
N ILE A 15 -8.60 -8.12 -10.98
CA ILE A 15 -9.91 -8.55 -10.48
C ILE A 15 -10.22 -7.68 -9.25
N PRO A 16 -11.41 -7.04 -9.17
CA PRO A 16 -11.80 -6.29 -8.00
C PRO A 16 -11.69 -7.15 -6.73
N ALA A 17 -11.13 -6.57 -5.67
CA ALA A 17 -10.93 -7.29 -4.41
C ALA A 17 -12.26 -7.60 -3.70
N MET A 18 -13.33 -6.92 -4.08
CA MET A 18 -14.65 -6.98 -3.44
C MET A 18 -15.73 -6.41 -4.38
N ASP A 19 -16.94 -6.91 -4.21
CA ASP A 19 -18.15 -6.37 -4.83
C ASP A 19 -18.42 -4.91 -4.41
N ASP A 20 -18.94 -4.09 -5.32
CA ASP A 20 -19.15 -2.66 -5.08
C ASP A 20 -20.21 -2.39 -4.00
N ASP A 21 -21.28 -3.19 -3.95
CA ASP A 21 -22.31 -3.02 -2.92
C ASP A 21 -21.77 -3.30 -1.53
N VAL A 22 -20.97 -4.34 -1.39
CA VAL A 22 -20.30 -4.66 -0.11
C VAL A 22 -19.32 -3.57 0.28
N ARG A 23 -18.56 -3.05 -0.68
CA ARG A 23 -17.62 -1.96 -0.46
C ARG A 23 -18.34 -0.67 -0.03
N ASN A 24 -19.42 -0.30 -0.70
CA ASN A 24 -20.24 0.86 -0.37
C ASN A 24 -20.88 0.74 1.02
N GLU A 25 -21.28 -0.47 1.42
CA GLU A 25 -21.75 -0.72 2.79
C GLU A 25 -20.62 -0.51 3.82
N HIS A 26 -19.39 -0.92 3.53
CA HIS A 26 -18.23 -0.62 4.39
C HIS A 26 -18.03 0.90 4.51
N VAL A 27 -18.02 1.62 3.40
CA VAL A 27 -17.93 3.09 3.37
C VAL A 27 -18.99 3.71 4.27
N ARG A 28 -20.25 3.32 4.10
CA ARG A 28 -21.39 3.83 4.87
C ARG A 28 -21.22 3.63 6.39
N ARG A 29 -20.75 2.46 6.80
CA ARG A 29 -20.53 2.14 8.22
C ARG A 29 -19.36 2.94 8.79
N ASN A 30 -18.24 2.96 8.09
CA ASN A 30 -17.02 3.59 8.56
C ASN A 30 -17.16 5.12 8.63
N MET A 31 -17.83 5.75 7.66
CA MET A 31 -18.13 7.18 7.70
C MET A 31 -18.99 7.60 8.90
N LYS A 32 -19.84 6.70 9.42
CA LYS A 32 -20.62 6.94 10.65
C LYS A 32 -19.80 6.76 11.91
N ALA A 33 -18.82 5.86 11.89
CA ALA A 33 -18.01 5.52 13.06
C ALA A 33 -16.83 6.49 13.29
N VAL A 34 -16.28 7.06 12.20
CA VAL A 34 -15.09 7.91 12.25
C VAL A 34 -15.39 9.26 11.60
N TYR A 35 -15.21 10.34 12.32
CA TYR A 35 -15.47 11.71 11.85
C TYR A 35 -14.24 12.37 11.21
N GLY A 36 -13.03 11.98 11.60
CA GLY A 36 -11.79 12.54 11.05
C GLY A 36 -11.60 12.22 9.56
N ARG A 37 -11.23 13.23 8.75
CA ARG A 37 -10.87 13.05 7.34
C ARG A 37 -9.49 13.63 7.06
N LEU A 38 -8.66 12.87 6.32
CA LEU A 38 -7.42 13.42 5.81
C LEU A 38 -7.74 14.51 4.78
N ARG A 39 -7.00 15.60 4.87
CA ARG A 39 -7.05 16.68 3.87
C ARG A 39 -6.15 16.31 2.70
N ASP A 40 -6.52 16.78 1.52
CA ASP A 40 -5.71 16.68 0.32
C ASP A 40 -4.93 17.97 0.05
N ASN A 41 -4.06 17.89 -0.95
CA ASN A 41 -3.36 19.03 -1.52
C ASN A 41 -2.66 19.93 -0.48
N LEU A 42 -2.08 19.33 0.53
CA LEU A 42 -1.26 20.09 1.47
C LEU A 42 -0.03 20.66 0.76
N PRO A 43 0.45 21.86 1.15
CA PRO A 43 1.64 22.44 0.56
C PRO A 43 2.82 21.47 0.57
N ALA A 44 3.56 21.43 -0.54
CA ALA A 44 4.76 20.61 -0.63
C ALA A 44 5.80 21.06 0.40
N HIS A 45 6.51 20.09 0.98
CA HIS A 45 7.55 20.28 1.98
C HIS A 45 8.72 19.31 1.74
N ASP A 46 9.85 19.59 2.35
CA ASP A 46 11.11 18.87 2.19
C ASP A 46 11.31 17.71 3.16
N ARG A 47 10.33 17.42 4.04
CA ARG A 47 10.39 16.28 4.95
C ARG A 47 10.52 14.99 4.17
N LEU A 48 11.31 14.06 4.71
CA LEU A 48 11.50 12.72 4.16
C LEU A 48 10.46 11.75 4.71
N ALA A 49 9.76 11.04 3.82
CA ALA A 49 8.89 9.94 4.19
C ALA A 49 9.56 8.58 3.93
N SER A 50 9.76 7.77 4.96
CA SER A 50 10.07 6.36 4.83
C SER A 50 8.76 5.56 4.78
N LEU A 51 8.39 5.09 3.58
CA LEU A 51 7.22 4.22 3.39
C LEU A 51 7.65 2.75 3.49
N VAL A 52 7.10 2.05 4.48
CA VAL A 52 7.47 0.67 4.80
C VAL A 52 6.37 -0.29 4.37
N CYS A 53 6.65 -1.06 3.32
CA CYS A 53 5.86 -2.20 2.86
C CYS A 53 6.41 -3.50 3.48
N PHE A 54 5.68 -4.62 3.31
CA PHE A 54 6.03 -5.86 3.99
C PHE A 54 6.70 -6.91 3.08
N GLY A 55 7.33 -6.49 1.98
CA GLY A 55 8.10 -7.39 1.11
C GLY A 55 9.38 -7.90 1.75
N PRO A 56 10.01 -8.96 1.19
CA PRO A 56 11.11 -9.69 1.81
C PRO A 56 12.33 -8.85 2.18
N SER A 57 12.64 -7.81 1.38
CA SER A 57 13.81 -6.97 1.63
C SER A 57 13.71 -6.14 2.91
N LEU A 58 12.51 -5.98 3.48
CA LEU A 58 12.33 -5.24 4.72
C LEU A 58 13.21 -5.78 5.84
N LYS A 59 13.45 -7.10 5.91
CA LYS A 59 14.34 -7.73 6.91
C LYS A 59 15.73 -7.12 7.00
N TYR A 60 16.20 -6.53 5.90
CA TYR A 60 17.55 -5.97 5.81
C TYR A 60 17.53 -4.45 5.73
N THR A 61 16.43 -3.86 5.24
CA THR A 61 16.36 -2.43 4.97
C THR A 61 15.75 -1.61 6.09
N TYR A 62 15.03 -2.23 7.05
CA TYR A 62 14.40 -1.52 8.16
C TYR A 62 15.39 -0.74 9.04
N GLN A 63 16.66 -1.17 9.11
CA GLN A 63 17.72 -0.50 9.87
C GLN A 63 18.13 0.86 9.26
N HIS A 64 17.71 1.14 8.04
CA HIS A 64 18.02 2.37 7.31
C HIS A 64 16.86 3.37 7.26
N LEU A 65 15.77 3.12 7.98
CA LEU A 65 14.62 4.02 8.04
C LEU A 65 14.99 5.38 8.61
N LYS A 66 14.48 6.45 8.00
CA LYS A 66 14.77 7.84 8.36
C LYS A 66 13.53 8.71 8.19
N GLY A 67 13.56 9.91 8.78
CA GLY A 67 12.48 10.88 8.66
C GLY A 67 11.19 10.39 9.27
N ASP A 68 10.08 10.71 8.62
CA ASP A 68 8.75 10.31 9.05
C ASP A 68 8.45 8.90 8.57
N ILE A 69 8.20 7.98 9.47
CA ILE A 69 8.01 6.56 9.15
C ILE A 69 6.50 6.28 9.01
N PHE A 70 6.11 5.79 7.84
CA PHE A 70 4.77 5.31 7.52
C PHE A 70 4.83 3.83 7.15
N CYS A 71 3.84 3.05 7.55
CA CYS A 71 3.82 1.64 7.22
C CYS A 71 2.48 1.20 6.65
N VAL A 72 2.47 0.06 5.97
CA VAL A 72 1.26 -0.54 5.40
C VAL A 72 1.07 -1.99 5.84
N GLY A 73 -0.16 -2.35 6.17
CA GLY A 73 -0.53 -3.71 6.51
C GLY A 73 0.35 -4.33 7.61
N ALA A 74 0.85 -5.54 7.38
CA ALA A 74 1.64 -6.29 8.35
C ALA A 74 3.02 -5.66 8.70
N ALA A 75 3.48 -4.64 7.97
CA ALA A 75 4.69 -3.91 8.34
C ALA A 75 4.55 -3.21 9.70
N HIS A 76 3.32 -2.89 10.12
CA HIS A 76 3.04 -2.32 11.44
C HIS A 76 3.55 -3.22 12.57
N ALA A 77 3.11 -4.48 12.60
CA ALA A 77 3.54 -5.43 13.64
C ALA A 77 5.05 -5.64 13.60
N PHE A 78 5.63 -5.82 12.40
CA PHE A 78 7.06 -5.97 12.22
C PHE A 78 7.87 -4.81 12.79
N LEU A 79 7.47 -3.57 12.53
CA LEU A 79 8.17 -2.38 13.05
C LEU A 79 8.10 -2.31 14.57
N LEU A 80 6.93 -2.55 15.16
CA LEU A 80 6.77 -2.54 16.62
C LEU A 80 7.63 -3.63 17.29
N GLU A 81 7.72 -4.83 16.72
CA GLU A 81 8.60 -5.90 17.19
C GLU A 81 10.09 -5.51 17.18
N HIS A 82 10.47 -4.59 16.29
CA HIS A 82 11.83 -4.05 16.21
C HIS A 82 12.02 -2.73 16.99
N GLY A 83 11.04 -2.35 17.81
CA GLY A 83 11.10 -1.14 18.63
C GLY A 83 10.95 0.17 17.83
N ILE A 84 10.43 0.11 16.61
CA ILE A 84 10.20 1.26 15.75
C ILE A 84 8.71 1.59 15.76
N ILE A 85 8.36 2.79 16.23
CA ILE A 85 6.97 3.28 16.25
C ILE A 85 6.77 4.14 15.00
N PRO A 86 5.95 3.69 14.01
CA PRO A 86 5.65 4.51 12.85
C PRO A 86 4.74 5.69 13.21
N GLN A 87 4.85 6.80 12.50
CA GLN A 87 3.98 7.95 12.65
C GLN A 87 2.54 7.61 12.26
N ALA A 88 2.36 6.86 11.17
CA ALA A 88 1.05 6.33 10.83
C ALA A 88 1.13 4.96 10.16
N SER A 89 0.07 4.17 10.38
CA SER A 89 -0.22 2.93 9.66
C SER A 89 -1.35 3.20 8.65
N ILE A 90 -1.09 2.90 7.38
CA ILE A 90 -2.00 3.18 6.27
C ILE A 90 -2.58 1.88 5.75
N ASP A 91 -3.89 1.80 5.59
CA ASP A 91 -4.53 0.65 4.96
C ASP A 91 -5.73 1.04 4.09
N CYS A 92 -5.92 0.29 3.01
CA CYS A 92 -7.03 0.49 2.08
C CYS A 92 -7.63 -0.84 1.57
N ASP A 93 -7.23 -1.97 2.12
CA ASP A 93 -7.74 -3.28 1.70
C ASP A 93 -9.10 -3.56 2.36
N PRO A 94 -10.18 -3.77 1.60
CA PRO A 94 -11.52 -3.98 2.16
C PRO A 94 -11.73 -5.39 2.74
N ARG A 95 -10.78 -6.32 2.58
CA ARG A 95 -10.93 -7.72 2.98
C ARG A 95 -10.77 -7.92 4.49
N ALA A 96 -11.62 -8.76 5.07
CA ALA A 96 -11.64 -8.99 6.53
C ALA A 96 -10.31 -9.53 7.07
N ARG A 97 -9.60 -10.38 6.31
CA ARG A 97 -8.32 -10.97 6.73
C ARG A 97 -7.22 -9.95 7.03
N VAL A 98 -7.30 -8.75 6.46
CA VAL A 98 -6.30 -7.69 6.66
C VAL A 98 -6.30 -7.17 8.09
N VAL A 99 -7.43 -7.28 8.77
CA VAL A 99 -7.58 -6.86 10.17
C VAL A 99 -6.59 -7.63 11.07
N GLU A 100 -6.40 -8.92 10.81
CA GLU A 100 -5.48 -9.77 11.58
C GLU A 100 -4.00 -9.43 11.32
N GLN A 101 -3.70 -8.85 10.17
CA GLN A 101 -2.33 -8.51 9.77
C GLN A 101 -1.76 -7.30 10.50
N LEU A 102 -2.62 -6.43 11.04
CA LEU A 102 -2.18 -5.27 11.81
C LEU A 102 -1.39 -5.68 13.07
N GLY A 103 -1.73 -6.82 13.67
CA GLY A 103 -1.24 -7.19 14.98
C GLY A 103 -1.88 -6.35 16.09
N LYS A 104 -1.13 -6.09 17.16
CA LYS A 104 -1.62 -5.29 18.29
C LYS A 104 -1.50 -3.78 17.97
N PRO A 105 -2.59 -3.01 18.03
CA PRO A 105 -2.52 -1.55 17.85
C PRO A 105 -1.65 -0.85 18.90
N HIS A 106 -1.05 0.28 18.53
CA HIS A 106 -0.20 1.08 19.41
C HIS A 106 -0.74 2.50 19.53
N ARG A 107 -0.72 3.08 20.75
CA ARG A 107 -1.38 4.37 21.03
C ARG A 107 -0.68 5.58 20.41
N GLU A 108 0.58 5.48 20.11
CA GLU A 108 1.36 6.55 19.48
C GLU A 108 1.31 6.50 17.94
N VAL A 109 0.61 5.52 17.37
CA VAL A 109 0.45 5.37 15.93
C VAL A 109 -0.90 5.94 15.50
N SER A 110 -0.90 6.83 14.51
CA SER A 110 -2.12 7.25 13.80
C SER A 110 -2.52 6.21 12.77
N TYR A 111 -3.80 5.91 12.65
CA TYR A 111 -4.32 4.92 11.69
C TYR A 111 -5.09 5.63 10.58
N TRP A 112 -4.48 5.68 9.40
CA TRP A 112 -5.08 6.29 8.21
C TRP A 112 -5.72 5.20 7.36
N LEU A 113 -7.03 5.12 7.41
CA LEU A 113 -7.78 4.05 6.78
C LEU A 113 -8.61 4.56 5.61
N ALA A 114 -8.59 3.82 4.50
CA ALA A 114 -9.58 4.08 3.45
C ALA A 114 -10.99 3.79 3.99
N SER A 115 -11.96 4.62 3.65
CA SER A 115 -13.34 4.44 4.10
C SER A 115 -13.95 3.09 3.71
N CYS A 116 -13.39 2.41 2.71
CA CYS A 116 -13.84 1.10 2.23
C CYS A 116 -13.25 -0.10 2.97
N VAL A 117 -12.35 0.07 3.95
CA VAL A 117 -11.81 -1.06 4.72
C VAL A 117 -12.92 -1.81 5.46
N ASN A 118 -12.65 -3.06 5.82
CA ASN A 118 -13.64 -3.83 6.60
C ASN A 118 -13.99 -3.11 7.92
N PRO A 119 -15.26 -2.94 8.27
CA PRO A 119 -15.67 -2.26 9.50
C PRO A 119 -15.11 -2.87 10.80
N ALA A 120 -14.75 -4.16 10.78
CA ALA A 120 -14.06 -4.79 11.90
C ALA A 120 -12.69 -4.15 12.17
N TYR A 121 -12.03 -3.58 11.14
CA TYR A 121 -10.78 -2.87 11.32
C TYR A 121 -10.97 -1.58 12.13
N VAL A 122 -11.96 -0.77 11.76
CA VAL A 122 -12.32 0.45 12.51
C VAL A 122 -12.72 0.09 13.95
N LYS A 123 -13.47 -1.01 14.12
CA LYS A 123 -13.86 -1.49 15.46
C LYS A 123 -12.65 -1.95 16.30
N LEU A 124 -11.66 -2.61 15.69
CA LEU A 124 -10.42 -3.01 16.39
C LEU A 124 -9.66 -1.78 16.92
N LEU A 125 -9.76 -0.67 16.22
CA LEU A 125 -9.08 0.59 16.53
C LEU A 125 -9.94 1.56 17.37
N ASP A 126 -11.00 1.08 17.99
CA ASP A 126 -11.80 1.90 18.92
C ASP A 126 -10.92 2.44 20.06
N GLY A 127 -10.98 3.76 20.28
CA GLY A 127 -10.13 4.46 21.25
C GLY A 127 -8.69 4.74 20.79
N TYR A 128 -8.36 4.51 19.54
CA TYR A 128 -7.11 4.91 18.89
C TYR A 128 -7.32 6.11 17.96
N ASP A 129 -6.22 6.73 17.52
CA ASP A 129 -6.26 7.83 16.57
C ASP A 129 -6.52 7.30 15.15
N VAL A 130 -7.78 7.40 14.70
CA VAL A 130 -8.23 6.93 13.39
C VAL A 130 -8.71 8.09 12.54
N THR A 131 -8.19 8.19 11.33
CA THR A 131 -8.60 9.16 10.32
C THR A 131 -8.90 8.46 9.00
N LEU A 132 -10.01 8.80 8.34
CA LEU A 132 -10.38 8.21 7.06
C LEU A 132 -9.90 9.06 5.88
N PHE A 133 -9.67 8.37 4.77
CA PHE A 133 -9.58 8.93 3.43
C PHE A 133 -10.46 8.14 2.47
N HIS A 134 -10.83 8.75 1.35
CA HIS A 134 -11.66 8.09 0.35
C HIS A 134 -10.84 7.67 -0.86
N LEU A 135 -11.22 6.56 -1.48
CA LEU A 135 -10.61 6.06 -2.72
C LEU A 135 -11.56 6.22 -3.89
N HIS A 136 -11.02 6.60 -5.04
CA HIS A 136 -11.73 6.47 -6.32
C HIS A 136 -11.66 5.00 -6.77
N ASN A 137 -12.69 4.24 -6.47
CA ASN A 137 -12.80 2.82 -6.83
C ASN A 137 -13.79 2.55 -7.99
N GLY A 138 -13.96 3.53 -8.88
CA GLY A 138 -14.94 3.53 -9.96
C GLY A 138 -16.09 4.53 -9.72
N GLU A 139 -16.82 4.84 -10.78
CA GLU A 139 -17.86 5.89 -10.78
C GLU A 139 -18.95 5.66 -9.72
N ALA A 140 -19.51 4.45 -9.65
CA ALA A 140 -20.56 4.13 -8.69
C ALA A 140 -20.12 4.32 -7.22
N SER A 141 -18.85 4.02 -6.91
CA SER A 141 -18.29 4.24 -5.58
C SER A 141 -18.03 5.72 -5.31
N ALA A 142 -17.59 6.47 -6.32
CA ALA A 142 -17.37 7.90 -6.23
C ALA A 142 -18.67 8.66 -6.01
N GLU A 143 -19.69 8.38 -6.81
CA GLU A 143 -21.04 8.95 -6.67
C GLU A 143 -21.63 8.66 -5.29
N PHE A 144 -21.50 7.42 -4.80
CA PHE A 144 -21.96 7.03 -3.46
C PHE A 144 -21.34 7.87 -2.35
N ILE A 145 -20.04 8.21 -2.47
CA ILE A 145 -19.33 9.06 -1.49
C ILE A 145 -19.80 10.50 -1.61
N TRP A 146 -19.83 11.08 -2.83
CA TRP A 146 -20.19 12.47 -3.06
C TRP A 146 -21.66 12.80 -2.72
N GLU A 147 -22.58 11.84 -2.83
CA GLU A 147 -23.93 12.01 -2.30
C GLU A 147 -23.97 12.28 -0.79
N ARG A 148 -22.96 11.90 -0.04
CA ARG A 148 -22.89 11.99 1.43
C ARG A 148 -21.90 13.04 1.91
N GLU A 149 -20.83 13.20 1.20
CA GLU A 149 -19.78 14.20 1.40
C GLU A 149 -19.45 14.84 0.04
N PRO A 150 -20.23 15.86 -0.41
CA PRO A 150 -20.09 16.45 -1.75
C PRO A 150 -18.70 17.00 -2.08
N ASP A 151 -17.99 17.48 -1.08
CA ASP A 151 -16.64 18.04 -1.22
C ASP A 151 -15.54 17.00 -0.91
N ALA A 152 -15.88 15.72 -0.80
CA ALA A 152 -14.91 14.67 -0.48
C ALA A 152 -13.85 14.55 -1.58
N TRP A 153 -12.59 14.60 -1.17
CA TRP A 153 -11.48 14.24 -2.02
C TRP A 153 -11.39 12.71 -2.16
N LEU A 154 -11.21 12.25 -3.38
CA LEU A 154 -11.03 10.83 -3.69
C LEU A 154 -9.61 10.58 -4.18
N LEU A 155 -8.86 9.78 -3.43
CA LEU A 155 -7.50 9.39 -3.78
C LEU A 155 -7.51 8.47 -5.00
N ASN A 156 -6.78 8.86 -6.04
CA ASN A 156 -6.38 8.00 -7.15
C ASN A 156 -5.04 7.36 -6.86
N GLY A 157 -4.79 6.20 -7.46
CA GLY A 157 -3.49 5.51 -7.34
C GLY A 157 -3.65 4.01 -7.50
N GLY A 158 -2.55 3.33 -7.72
CA GLY A 158 -2.44 1.95 -8.15
C GLY A 158 -3.20 0.86 -7.38
N GLY A 159 -3.00 -0.36 -7.79
CA GLY A 159 -3.76 -1.54 -7.32
C GLY A 159 -3.32 -2.11 -5.97
N SER A 160 -2.31 -1.54 -5.30
CA SER A 160 -1.83 -2.01 -3.99
C SER A 160 -1.90 -0.93 -2.92
N VAL A 161 -1.93 -1.36 -1.65
CA VAL A 161 -1.87 -0.43 -0.51
C VAL A 161 -0.61 0.42 -0.58
N GLY A 162 0.55 -0.17 -0.91
CA GLY A 162 1.81 0.57 -1.02
C GLY A 162 1.77 1.67 -2.09
N LEU A 163 1.26 1.39 -3.29
CA LEU A 163 1.13 2.39 -4.35
C LEU A 163 0.20 3.54 -3.96
N ARG A 164 -0.95 3.21 -3.37
CA ARG A 164 -1.91 4.20 -2.87
C ARG A 164 -1.34 5.05 -1.75
N SER A 165 -0.49 4.46 -0.90
CA SER A 165 0.18 5.21 0.16
C SER A 165 1.17 6.23 -0.35
N ILE A 166 1.86 5.99 -1.48
CA ILE A 166 2.70 7.00 -2.11
C ILE A 166 1.83 8.20 -2.55
N SER A 167 0.72 7.94 -3.25
CA SER A 167 -0.21 8.99 -3.67
C SER A 167 -0.81 9.75 -2.47
N LEU A 168 -1.14 9.05 -1.39
CA LEU A 168 -1.66 9.66 -0.17
C LEU A 168 -0.64 10.59 0.47
N LEU A 169 0.59 10.12 0.68
CA LEU A 169 1.67 10.92 1.25
C LEU A 169 2.07 12.08 0.35
N TYR A 170 2.04 11.90 -0.97
CA TYR A 170 2.24 12.98 -1.93
C TYR A 170 1.18 14.08 -1.77
N ALA A 171 -0.10 13.72 -1.61
CA ALA A 171 -1.18 14.65 -1.31
C ALA A 171 -1.03 15.31 0.07
N GLN A 172 -0.36 14.65 1.03
CA GLN A 172 0.02 15.24 2.32
C GLN A 172 1.25 16.16 2.24
N GLY A 173 1.78 16.43 1.04
CA GLY A 173 2.87 17.37 0.79
C GLY A 173 4.26 16.76 0.72
N TYR A 174 4.45 15.47 0.95
CA TYR A 174 5.75 14.82 0.82
C TYR A 174 6.22 14.79 -0.63
N ARG A 175 7.51 15.08 -0.83
CA ARG A 175 8.19 15.00 -2.13
C ARG A 175 9.43 14.10 -2.09
N ASN A 176 9.95 13.81 -0.91
CA ASN A 176 11.11 12.96 -0.70
C ASN A 176 10.67 11.62 -0.09
N PHE A 177 10.94 10.52 -0.78
CA PHE A 177 10.51 9.19 -0.38
C PHE A 177 11.68 8.21 -0.33
N GLU A 178 11.78 7.46 0.76
CA GLU A 178 12.54 6.20 0.84
C GLU A 178 11.52 5.07 1.03
N ILE A 179 11.48 4.12 0.07
CA ILE A 179 10.49 3.04 0.07
C ILE A 179 11.20 1.71 0.37
N HIS A 180 10.73 1.02 1.40
CA HIS A 180 11.30 -0.22 1.91
C HIS A 180 10.29 -1.36 1.78
N GLY A 181 10.75 -2.57 1.42
CA GLY A 181 9.90 -3.74 1.33
C GLY A 181 8.86 -3.71 0.19
N MET A 182 9.07 -2.93 -0.86
CA MET A 182 8.22 -2.94 -2.07
C MET A 182 8.94 -3.70 -3.20
N ASP A 183 9.15 -4.99 -3.03
CA ASP A 183 10.03 -5.80 -3.86
C ASP A 183 9.40 -6.27 -5.17
N SER A 184 8.10 -6.47 -5.19
CA SER A 184 7.37 -7.10 -6.31
C SER A 184 7.90 -8.48 -6.72
N SER A 185 8.60 -9.15 -5.84
CA SER A 185 9.14 -10.50 -6.02
C SER A 185 9.24 -11.25 -4.70
N TYR A 186 9.41 -12.56 -4.81
CA TYR A 186 9.71 -13.44 -3.67
C TYR A 186 11.22 -13.43 -3.38
N ALA A 187 11.58 -13.70 -2.15
CA ALA A 187 12.94 -14.06 -1.76
C ALA A 187 12.87 -15.30 -0.85
N GLU A 188 13.71 -16.30 -1.10
CA GLU A 188 13.73 -17.56 -0.35
C GLU A 188 12.32 -18.22 -0.28
N ASP A 189 11.61 -18.26 -1.41
CA ASP A 189 10.21 -18.73 -1.54
C ASP A 189 9.18 -17.97 -0.69
N ARG A 190 9.53 -16.79 -0.17
CA ARG A 190 8.64 -15.94 0.63
C ARG A 190 8.27 -14.65 -0.10
N GLU A 191 6.99 -14.29 -0.06
CA GLU A 191 6.47 -13.02 -0.58
C GLU A 191 6.66 -11.87 0.42
N TYR A 192 6.78 -12.18 1.72
CA TYR A 192 6.74 -11.22 2.81
C TYR A 192 7.95 -11.37 3.75
N ALA A 193 8.23 -10.31 4.49
CA ALA A 193 9.34 -10.27 5.45
C ALA A 193 9.14 -11.20 6.66
N GLY A 194 7.90 -11.57 6.98
CA GLY A 194 7.56 -12.47 8.09
C GLY A 194 6.37 -13.36 7.75
N GLU A 195 5.75 -13.95 8.77
CA GLU A 195 4.51 -14.69 8.62
C GLU A 195 3.41 -13.76 8.14
N HIS A 196 2.62 -14.24 7.21
CA HIS A 196 1.55 -13.46 6.59
C HIS A 196 0.37 -14.37 6.24
N THR A 197 -0.82 -13.98 6.67
CA THR A 197 -2.08 -14.63 6.29
C THR A 197 -2.46 -14.20 4.87
N GLY A 198 -1.83 -14.81 3.87
CA GLY A 198 -2.11 -14.56 2.46
C GLY A 198 -3.16 -15.52 1.89
N PRO A 199 -3.72 -15.23 0.71
CA PRO A 199 -4.55 -16.19 0.01
C PRO A 199 -3.74 -17.41 -0.39
N GLU A 200 -4.40 -18.56 -0.38
CA GLU A 200 -3.81 -19.82 -0.82
C GLU A 200 -3.29 -19.73 -2.27
N LYS A 201 -2.19 -20.40 -2.52
CA LYS A 201 -1.58 -20.74 -3.83
C LYS A 201 -1.71 -19.68 -4.94
N LYS A 202 -0.91 -18.63 -4.87
CA LYS A 202 -0.69 -17.75 -6.03
C LYS A 202 0.09 -18.49 -7.11
N ARG A 203 -0.22 -18.19 -8.39
CA ARG A 203 0.56 -18.68 -9.51
C ARG A 203 1.95 -18.06 -9.46
N ILE A 204 2.97 -18.83 -9.11
CA ILE A 204 4.37 -18.38 -9.12
C ILE A 204 4.92 -18.47 -10.53
N LEU A 205 5.58 -17.40 -10.94
CA LEU A 205 6.29 -17.26 -12.22
C LEU A 205 7.78 -17.04 -11.95
N ASN A 206 8.63 -17.63 -12.78
CA ASN A 206 10.03 -17.21 -12.90
C ASN A 206 10.14 -16.26 -14.08
N VAL A 207 10.54 -15.02 -13.81
CA VAL A 207 10.68 -14.01 -14.86
C VAL A 207 12.11 -13.48 -14.88
N ARG A 208 12.61 -13.24 -16.07
CA ARG A 208 13.90 -12.58 -16.30
C ARG A 208 13.67 -11.08 -16.50
N CYS A 209 14.41 -10.29 -15.74
CA CYS A 209 14.52 -8.86 -15.94
C CYS A 209 15.99 -8.50 -16.06
N LYS A 210 16.39 -8.00 -17.24
CA LYS A 210 17.82 -7.82 -17.59
C LYS A 210 18.59 -9.14 -17.44
N ASP A 211 19.63 -9.17 -16.64
CA ASP A 211 20.48 -10.35 -16.45
C ASP A 211 20.10 -11.17 -15.20
N ARG A 212 18.97 -10.83 -14.53
CA ARG A 212 18.56 -11.46 -13.27
C ARG A 212 17.23 -12.19 -13.39
N TRP A 213 17.11 -13.29 -12.66
CA TRP A 213 15.87 -14.04 -12.52
C TRP A 213 15.20 -13.73 -11.20
N PHE A 214 13.86 -13.60 -11.25
CA PHE A 214 13.02 -13.33 -10.09
C PHE A 214 11.86 -14.30 -10.02
N GLN A 215 11.56 -14.80 -8.82
CA GLN A 215 10.29 -15.43 -8.54
C GLN A 215 9.26 -14.35 -8.21
N THR A 216 8.11 -14.40 -8.86
CA THR A 216 7.05 -13.41 -8.69
C THR A 216 5.69 -14.02 -9.01
N ASN A 217 4.64 -13.20 -9.07
CA ASN A 217 3.32 -13.58 -9.54
C ASN A 217 2.72 -12.47 -10.42
N PRO A 218 1.65 -12.75 -11.19
CA PRO A 218 1.06 -11.74 -12.08
C PRO A 218 0.68 -10.44 -11.37
N GLN A 219 0.14 -10.50 -10.16
CA GLN A 219 -0.26 -9.33 -9.40
C GLN A 219 0.94 -8.44 -9.00
N LEU A 220 2.03 -9.05 -8.55
CA LEU A 220 3.25 -8.32 -8.20
C LEU A 220 3.90 -7.66 -9.42
N ILE A 221 3.87 -8.33 -10.58
CA ILE A 221 4.35 -7.76 -11.85
C ILE A 221 3.50 -6.55 -12.24
N ASP A 222 2.18 -6.66 -12.09
CA ASP A 222 1.27 -5.55 -12.39
C ASP A 222 1.55 -4.35 -11.48
N TYR A 223 1.76 -4.56 -10.20
CA TYR A 223 2.13 -3.48 -9.26
C TYR A 223 3.45 -2.79 -9.62
N ALA A 224 4.47 -3.56 -10.03
CA ALA A 224 5.73 -2.99 -10.48
C ALA A 224 5.55 -2.14 -11.74
N ARG A 225 4.76 -2.61 -12.72
CA ARG A 225 4.43 -1.87 -13.94
C ARG A 225 3.62 -0.61 -13.65
N GLN A 226 2.66 -0.69 -12.73
CA GLN A 226 1.89 0.46 -12.29
C GLN A 226 2.80 1.52 -11.65
N PHE A 227 3.71 1.12 -10.76
CA PHE A 227 4.67 2.07 -10.16
C PHE A 227 5.45 2.85 -11.22
N ILE A 228 6.00 2.15 -12.22
CA ILE A 228 6.80 2.78 -13.29
C ILE A 228 5.93 3.74 -14.12
N LYS A 229 4.69 3.33 -14.44
CA LYS A 229 3.74 4.15 -15.20
C LYS A 229 3.28 5.37 -14.40
N ASP A 230 2.94 5.17 -13.13
CA ASP A 230 2.30 6.18 -12.30
C ASP A 230 3.30 7.24 -11.80
N ARG A 231 4.57 6.86 -11.61
CA ARG A 231 5.62 7.76 -11.12
C ARG A 231 5.68 9.11 -11.85
N PRO A 232 5.82 9.18 -13.19
CA PRO A 232 5.85 10.46 -13.90
C PRO A 232 4.49 11.17 -14.01
N LEU A 233 3.40 10.46 -13.80
CA LEU A 233 2.04 10.97 -13.98
C LEU A 233 1.43 11.49 -12.67
N LEU A 234 1.60 10.72 -11.58
CA LEU A 234 0.98 11.01 -10.30
C LEU A 234 1.92 11.69 -9.32
N TRP A 235 3.24 11.49 -9.45
CA TRP A 235 4.26 12.02 -8.53
C TRP A 235 5.42 12.69 -9.31
N PRO A 236 5.14 13.64 -10.22
CA PRO A 236 6.11 14.11 -11.21
C PRO A 236 7.32 14.83 -10.61
N ASP A 237 7.15 15.46 -9.44
CA ASP A 237 8.19 16.21 -8.72
C ASP A 237 8.69 15.48 -7.45
N ALA A 238 8.34 14.18 -7.30
CA ALA A 238 8.80 13.39 -6.18
C ALA A 238 10.16 12.73 -6.44
N GLU A 239 11.06 12.87 -5.48
CA GLU A 239 12.29 12.08 -5.40
C GLU A 239 11.97 10.76 -4.68
N ILE A 240 12.02 9.66 -5.41
CA ILE A 240 11.70 8.34 -4.87
C ILE A 240 12.93 7.44 -4.97
N ARG A 241 13.41 6.98 -3.81
CA ARG A 241 14.46 5.98 -3.66
C ARG A 241 13.86 4.67 -3.18
N LEU A 242 14.09 3.60 -3.94
CA LEU A 242 13.66 2.24 -3.60
C LEU A 242 14.80 1.50 -2.91
N HIS A 243 14.52 0.95 -1.72
CA HIS A 243 15.45 0.10 -0.97
C HIS A 243 15.10 -1.37 -1.15
N GLY A 244 16.14 -2.21 -1.26
CA GLY A 244 15.98 -3.64 -1.48
C GLY A 244 16.57 -4.09 -2.81
N ASP A 245 16.32 -5.34 -3.16
CA ASP A 245 16.93 -6.01 -4.32
C ASP A 245 15.93 -6.91 -5.08
N GLY A 246 14.66 -6.54 -5.07
CA GLY A 246 13.58 -7.23 -5.74
C GLY A 246 13.42 -6.87 -7.22
N LEU A 247 12.36 -7.40 -7.82
CA LEU A 247 12.02 -7.16 -9.23
C LEU A 247 11.78 -5.67 -9.51
N LEU A 248 11.04 -4.96 -8.62
CA LEU A 248 10.76 -3.54 -8.82
C LEU A 248 12.04 -2.70 -8.85
N GLN A 249 12.97 -2.97 -7.93
CA GLN A 249 14.27 -2.30 -7.88
C GLN A 249 15.05 -2.54 -9.16
N GLU A 250 15.06 -3.79 -9.67
CA GLU A 250 15.76 -4.12 -10.92
C GLU A 250 15.13 -3.44 -12.14
N MET A 251 13.82 -3.37 -12.22
CA MET A 251 13.10 -2.67 -13.29
C MET A 251 13.40 -1.16 -13.28
N CYS A 252 13.66 -0.57 -12.12
CA CYS A 252 13.92 0.86 -11.97
C CYS A 252 15.42 1.23 -12.05
N ARG A 253 16.33 0.26 -12.03
CA ARG A 253 17.76 0.54 -12.26
C ARG A 253 17.96 1.04 -13.69
N ALA A 254 18.74 2.11 -13.85
CA ALA A 254 19.15 2.64 -15.15
C ALA A 254 20.11 1.68 -15.89
#